data_0edc18046a311c3663296b4ad491a33a
#
_entry.id   0edc18046a311c3663296b4ad491a33a
#
_cell.length_a   1.000
_cell.length_b   1.000
_cell.length_c   1.000
_cell.angle_alpha   90.00
_cell.angle_beta   90.00
_cell.angle_gamma   90.00
#
_symmetry.space_group_name_H-M   'P 1'
#
loop_
_entity.id
_entity.type
_entity.pdbx_description
1 polymer ?
#
loop_
_entity_poly.entity_id
_entity_poly.type
_entity_poly.pdbx_seq_one_letter_code
_entity_poly.pdbx_strand_id
1 'polypeptide(L)'
;LQMLTYATSYNMLPAIRDLDVPVVLVNVQKLKALDYEHTDIASWLGEGYACGAVGEAVADLERAGKRHAVITGVVEGGDPAVQAEIEDWCKAAQVRRRFRETNIAQIGRPYPGMMDLYIDETNLYNRMFLYTKQFDWEKMWAIADDITDEDAIRAKAQDILDTFEIEGGGTIEKVWDMAKYVVAFEQWVKDEHLGM
;
A
#
# COMPACT_ATOMS: atom_id res chain seq x y z
N LEU A 1 4.82 -17.11 -3.20
CA LEU A 1 5.35 -18.43 -3.60
C LEU A 1 4.23 -19.47 -3.42
N GLN A 2 3.83 -20.10 -4.50
CA GLN A 2 2.80 -21.16 -4.47
C GLN A 2 3.47 -22.53 -4.52
N MET A 3 3.09 -23.38 -3.57
CA MET A 3 3.50 -24.78 -3.52
C MET A 3 2.49 -25.63 -4.29
N LEU A 4 2.86 -26.16 -5.44
CA LEU A 4 1.96 -26.94 -6.31
C LEU A 4 2.06 -28.45 -6.07
N THR A 5 3.24 -28.90 -5.66
CA THR A 5 3.57 -30.29 -5.35
C THR A 5 4.79 -30.32 -4.44
N TYR A 6 5.17 -31.52 -3.96
CA TYR A 6 6.37 -31.63 -3.15
C TYR A 6 7.63 -31.26 -3.96
N ALA A 7 8.41 -30.36 -3.40
CA ALA A 7 9.77 -30.05 -3.82
C ALA A 7 10.60 -29.76 -2.58
N THR A 8 11.84 -30.18 -2.56
CA THR A 8 12.75 -29.88 -1.45
C THR A 8 12.96 -28.37 -1.33
N SER A 9 13.08 -27.84 -0.14
CA SER A 9 13.29 -26.43 0.16
C SER A 9 14.54 -25.85 -0.50
N TYR A 10 15.53 -26.66 -0.81
CA TYR A 10 16.73 -26.26 -1.57
C TYR A 10 16.38 -25.65 -2.94
N ASN A 11 15.28 -26.06 -3.57
CA ASN A 11 14.85 -25.48 -4.84
C ASN A 11 14.28 -24.05 -4.68
N MET A 12 13.81 -23.71 -3.50
CA MET A 12 13.16 -22.42 -3.19
C MET A 12 14.15 -21.42 -2.57
N LEU A 13 14.90 -21.86 -1.55
CA LEU A 13 15.69 -20.97 -0.70
C LEU A 13 16.73 -20.13 -1.45
N PRO A 14 17.47 -20.66 -2.43
CA PRO A 14 18.42 -19.85 -3.20
C PRO A 14 17.77 -18.69 -3.97
N ALA A 15 16.53 -18.88 -4.45
CA ALA A 15 15.83 -17.86 -5.22
C ALA A 15 15.32 -16.69 -4.35
N ILE A 16 15.06 -16.92 -3.07
CA ILE A 16 14.49 -15.92 -2.17
C ILE A 16 15.48 -15.41 -1.11
N ARG A 17 16.61 -16.07 -0.97
CA ARG A 17 17.63 -15.80 0.07
C ARG A 17 18.00 -14.32 0.17
N ASP A 18 18.29 -13.72 -0.97
CA ASP A 18 18.83 -12.36 -1.07
C ASP A 18 17.74 -11.28 -1.25
N LEU A 19 16.46 -11.68 -1.26
CA LEU A 19 15.36 -10.73 -1.37
C LEU A 19 15.05 -10.09 -0.02
N ASP A 20 14.97 -8.76 0.02
CA ASP A 20 14.54 -7.99 1.21
C ASP A 20 13.04 -7.69 1.16
N VAL A 21 12.25 -8.74 0.96
CA VAL A 21 10.77 -8.65 0.96
C VAL A 21 10.19 -9.80 1.78
N PRO A 22 9.01 -9.63 2.39
CA PRO A 22 8.28 -10.72 3.02
C PRO A 22 7.95 -11.81 1.99
N VAL A 23 8.03 -13.05 2.42
CA VAL A 23 7.65 -14.21 1.59
C VAL A 23 6.28 -14.69 2.03
N VAL A 24 5.33 -14.78 1.12
CA VAL A 24 4.03 -15.39 1.38
C VAL A 24 4.01 -16.74 0.71
N LEU A 25 3.91 -17.80 1.51
CA LEU A 25 3.72 -19.17 1.05
C LEU A 25 2.24 -19.43 0.84
N VAL A 26 1.84 -19.71 -0.38
CA VAL A 26 0.45 -20.07 -0.71
C VAL A 26 0.35 -21.59 -0.73
N ASN A 27 -0.17 -22.14 0.36
CA ASN A 27 -0.38 -23.54 0.60
C ASN A 27 -1.82 -23.91 0.25
N VAL A 28 -2.08 -24.18 -1.01
CA VAL A 28 -3.40 -24.58 -1.47
C VAL A 28 -3.39 -26.03 -1.88
N GLN A 29 -4.31 -26.79 -1.29
CA GLN A 29 -4.52 -28.20 -1.60
C GLN A 29 -5.50 -28.35 -2.76
N LYS A 30 -5.37 -29.42 -3.52
CA LYS A 30 -6.29 -29.70 -4.63
C LYS A 30 -7.70 -30.00 -4.14
N LEU A 31 -7.84 -30.87 -3.16
CA LEU A 31 -9.10 -31.39 -2.65
C LEU A 31 -9.34 -30.99 -1.18
N LYS A 32 -10.62 -30.92 -0.80
CA LYS A 32 -11.04 -30.61 0.59
C LYS A 32 -10.74 -31.73 1.58
N ALA A 33 -10.72 -32.97 1.10
CA ALA A 33 -10.50 -34.14 1.92
C ALA A 33 -9.72 -35.20 1.14
N LEU A 34 -8.92 -35.98 1.87
CA LEU A 34 -8.22 -37.14 1.36
C LEU A 34 -9.14 -38.37 1.44
N ASP A 35 -9.21 -39.11 0.35
CA ASP A 35 -9.77 -40.47 0.36
C ASP A 35 -8.63 -41.44 0.63
N TYR A 36 -8.45 -41.82 1.91
CA TYR A 36 -7.36 -42.67 2.33
C TYR A 36 -7.40 -44.07 1.74
N GLU A 37 -8.58 -44.56 1.33
CA GLU A 37 -8.72 -45.89 0.72
C GLU A 37 -8.23 -45.91 -0.73
N HIS A 38 -8.30 -44.78 -1.43
CA HIS A 38 -7.99 -44.68 -2.85
C HIS A 38 -6.76 -43.79 -3.17
N THR A 39 -6.11 -43.25 -2.16
CA THR A 39 -4.92 -42.38 -2.36
C THR A 39 -3.64 -43.17 -2.17
N ASP A 40 -2.91 -43.39 -3.22
CA ASP A 40 -1.55 -43.93 -3.16
C ASP A 40 -0.47 -42.81 -2.97
N ILE A 41 0.78 -43.24 -2.78
CA ILE A 41 1.89 -42.28 -2.56
C ILE A 41 2.10 -41.36 -3.76
N ALA A 42 1.94 -41.86 -4.99
CA ALA A 42 2.14 -41.10 -6.19
C ALA A 42 1.08 -40.01 -6.34
N SER A 43 -0.18 -40.34 -6.12
CA SER A 43 -1.29 -39.38 -6.08
C SER A 43 -1.10 -38.38 -4.93
N TRP A 44 -0.70 -38.83 -3.75
CA TRP A 44 -0.47 -37.96 -2.59
C TRP A 44 0.61 -36.91 -2.86
N LEU A 45 1.75 -37.30 -3.43
CA LEU A 45 2.84 -36.40 -3.81
C LEU A 45 2.48 -35.54 -5.02
N GLY A 46 1.92 -36.15 -6.08
CA GLY A 46 1.69 -35.49 -7.36
C GLY A 46 0.47 -34.54 -7.36
N GLU A 47 -0.50 -34.77 -6.50
CA GLU A 47 -1.73 -33.97 -6.45
C GLU A 47 -1.72 -32.85 -5.41
N GLY A 48 -0.56 -32.56 -4.83
CA GLY A 48 -0.39 -31.43 -3.91
C GLY A 48 -0.84 -31.69 -2.47
N TYR A 49 -1.09 -32.95 -2.11
CA TYR A 49 -1.37 -33.29 -0.71
C TYR A 49 -0.12 -33.22 0.19
N ALA A 50 1.05 -33.10 -0.41
CA ALA A 50 2.31 -33.03 0.30
C ALA A 50 2.50 -31.64 0.96
N CYS A 51 1.56 -31.23 1.79
CA CYS A 51 1.68 -30.03 2.63
C CYS A 51 2.92 -30.07 3.53
N GLY A 52 3.56 -31.23 3.69
CA GLY A 52 4.86 -31.37 4.33
C GLY A 52 5.96 -30.49 3.76
N ALA A 53 5.91 -30.18 2.46
CA ALA A 53 6.81 -29.23 1.84
C ALA A 53 6.69 -27.81 2.41
N VAL A 54 5.51 -27.39 2.84
CA VAL A 54 5.30 -26.09 3.47
C VAL A 54 5.94 -26.03 4.85
N GLY A 55 5.83 -27.09 5.65
CA GLY A 55 6.51 -27.17 6.94
C GLY A 55 8.04 -27.09 6.82
N GLU A 56 8.60 -27.76 5.83
CA GLU A 56 10.03 -27.69 5.49
C GLU A 56 10.42 -26.26 5.06
N ALA A 57 9.66 -25.67 4.14
CA ALA A 57 9.89 -24.31 3.66
C ALA A 57 9.80 -23.26 4.79
N VAL A 58 8.83 -23.38 5.67
CA VAL A 58 8.68 -22.51 6.86
C VAL A 58 9.88 -22.65 7.77
N ALA A 59 10.31 -23.89 8.07
CA ALA A 59 11.47 -24.11 8.93
C ALA A 59 12.77 -23.49 8.35
N ASP A 60 12.92 -23.53 7.03
CA ASP A 60 14.08 -22.93 6.37
C ASP A 60 14.00 -21.40 6.36
N LEU A 61 12.83 -20.82 6.13
CA LEU A 61 12.63 -19.38 6.19
C LEU A 61 12.90 -18.84 7.61
N GLU A 62 12.42 -19.55 8.64
CA GLU A 62 12.70 -19.22 10.04
C GLU A 62 14.21 -19.22 10.33
N ARG A 63 14.91 -20.29 9.95
CA ARG A 63 16.35 -20.40 10.15
C ARG A 63 17.14 -19.37 9.37
N ALA A 64 16.64 -18.97 8.19
CA ALA A 64 17.23 -17.90 7.38
C ALA A 64 16.87 -16.49 7.86
N GLY A 65 16.06 -16.35 8.92
CA GLY A 65 15.61 -15.06 9.43
C GLY A 65 14.71 -14.30 8.45
N LYS A 66 14.04 -15.00 7.54
CA LYS A 66 13.15 -14.39 6.53
C LYS A 66 11.75 -14.19 7.10
N ARG A 67 11.24 -12.96 7.01
CA ARG A 67 9.84 -12.68 7.32
C ARG A 67 8.94 -13.39 6.33
N HIS A 68 8.00 -14.16 6.85
CA HIS A 68 7.08 -14.93 6.02
C HIS A 68 5.68 -15.02 6.63
N ALA A 69 4.73 -15.41 5.79
CA ALA A 69 3.39 -15.80 6.16
C ALA A 69 2.96 -17.03 5.35
N VAL A 70 1.96 -17.75 5.83
CA VAL A 70 1.40 -18.91 5.13
C VAL A 70 -0.10 -18.70 4.96
N ILE A 71 -0.55 -18.76 3.71
CA ILE A 71 -1.98 -18.76 3.35
C ILE A 71 -2.37 -20.21 3.04
N THR A 72 -3.34 -20.73 3.74
CA THR A 72 -3.79 -22.11 3.55
C THR A 72 -5.21 -22.18 3.04
N GLY A 73 -5.44 -23.02 2.04
CA GLY A 73 -6.78 -23.22 1.49
C GLY A 73 -6.89 -24.38 0.50
N VAL A 74 -7.96 -24.37 -0.29
CA VAL A 74 -8.34 -25.45 -1.20
C VAL A 74 -8.60 -24.88 -2.60
N VAL A 75 -8.13 -25.61 -3.63
CA VAL A 75 -8.39 -25.20 -5.03
C VAL A 75 -9.78 -25.65 -5.49
N GLU A 76 -10.22 -26.82 -5.04
CA GLU A 76 -11.49 -27.39 -5.45
C GLU A 76 -12.69 -26.50 -5.07
N GLY A 77 -13.44 -26.09 -6.08
CA GLY A 77 -14.60 -25.20 -5.93
C GLY A 77 -14.26 -23.72 -5.70
N GLY A 78 -12.98 -23.39 -5.74
CA GLY A 78 -12.45 -22.05 -5.41
C GLY A 78 -12.43 -21.82 -3.89
N ASP A 79 -11.59 -20.90 -3.46
CA ASP A 79 -11.51 -20.48 -2.06
C ASP A 79 -11.45 -18.95 -2.00
N PRO A 80 -12.61 -18.29 -1.81
CA PRO A 80 -12.68 -16.83 -1.74
C PRO A 80 -11.86 -16.25 -0.59
N ALA A 81 -11.66 -17.00 0.51
CA ALA A 81 -10.88 -16.54 1.64
C ALA A 81 -9.37 -16.46 1.28
N VAL A 82 -8.87 -17.49 0.58
CA VAL A 82 -7.48 -17.48 0.06
C VAL A 82 -7.28 -16.31 -0.89
N GLN A 83 -8.21 -16.08 -1.81
CA GLN A 83 -8.12 -14.98 -2.75
C GLN A 83 -8.11 -13.62 -2.05
N ALA A 84 -8.99 -13.42 -1.08
CA ALA A 84 -9.05 -12.19 -0.30
C ALA A 84 -7.74 -11.94 0.48
N GLU A 85 -7.18 -12.97 1.10
CA GLU A 85 -5.93 -12.85 1.84
C GLU A 85 -4.74 -12.53 0.92
N ILE A 86 -4.67 -13.14 -0.27
CA ILE A 86 -3.66 -12.80 -1.28
C ILE A 86 -3.80 -11.33 -1.72
N GLU A 87 -5.04 -10.87 -1.96
CA GLU A 87 -5.30 -9.47 -2.33
C GLU A 87 -4.88 -8.50 -1.23
N ASP A 88 -5.12 -8.83 0.04
CA ASP A 88 -4.72 -7.99 1.17
C ASP A 88 -3.19 -7.90 1.30
N TRP A 89 -2.46 -9.00 1.08
CA TRP A 89 -1.00 -8.97 1.00
C TRP A 89 -0.51 -8.11 -0.17
N CYS A 90 -1.14 -8.20 -1.33
CA CYS A 90 -0.82 -7.36 -2.49
C CYS A 90 -1.06 -5.87 -2.19
N LYS A 91 -2.19 -5.53 -1.57
CA LYS A 91 -2.51 -4.16 -1.13
C LYS A 91 -1.49 -3.64 -0.12
N ALA A 92 -1.14 -4.44 0.88
CA ALA A 92 -0.11 -4.07 1.85
C ALA A 92 1.25 -3.80 1.20
N ALA A 93 1.65 -4.64 0.24
CA ALA A 93 2.87 -4.43 -0.53
C ALA A 93 2.83 -3.15 -1.39
N GLN A 94 1.69 -2.85 -2.00
CA GLN A 94 1.47 -1.61 -2.75
C GLN A 94 1.56 -0.37 -1.85
N VAL A 95 0.95 -0.41 -0.66
CA VAL A 95 1.03 0.69 0.32
C VAL A 95 2.50 0.92 0.72
N ARG A 96 3.24 -0.14 1.06
CA ARG A 96 4.66 -0.03 1.40
C ARG A 96 5.50 0.55 0.25
N ARG A 97 5.20 0.16 -0.99
CA ARG A 97 5.86 0.71 -2.17
C ARG A 97 5.54 2.20 -2.33
N ARG A 98 4.26 2.57 -2.24
CA ARG A 98 3.83 3.97 -2.34
C ARG A 98 4.50 4.87 -1.30
N PHE A 99 4.67 4.39 -0.07
CA PHE A 99 5.40 5.15 0.96
C PHE A 99 6.85 5.47 0.58
N ARG A 100 7.51 4.60 -0.18
CA ARG A 100 8.88 4.86 -0.68
C ARG A 100 8.93 5.85 -1.84
N GLU A 101 7.83 5.99 -2.56
CA GLU A 101 7.71 6.85 -3.75
C GLU A 101 6.99 8.17 -3.44
N THR A 102 6.56 8.35 -2.18
CA THR A 102 5.72 9.47 -1.74
C THR A 102 6.49 10.38 -0.78
N ASN A 103 6.28 11.68 -0.92
CA ASN A 103 6.68 12.66 0.07
C ASN A 103 5.47 13.12 0.89
N ILE A 104 5.70 13.57 2.12
CA ILE A 104 4.69 14.23 2.95
C ILE A 104 5.01 15.71 2.98
N ALA A 105 4.00 16.56 2.83
CA ALA A 105 4.15 17.98 3.05
C ALA A 105 3.74 18.36 4.46
N GLN A 106 4.57 19.14 5.12
CA GLN A 106 4.21 19.85 6.34
C GLN A 106 4.04 21.33 6.01
N ILE A 107 2.83 21.83 6.15
CA ILE A 107 2.50 23.23 5.90
C ILE A 107 2.49 23.97 7.22
N GLY A 108 3.34 24.99 7.34
CA GLY A 108 3.50 25.75 8.57
C GLY A 108 4.33 25.01 9.63
N ARG A 109 4.17 25.40 10.88
CA ARG A 109 4.94 24.87 12.01
C ARG A 109 4.00 24.34 13.10
N PRO A 110 4.42 23.32 13.85
CA PRO A 110 3.69 22.89 15.05
C PRO A 110 3.48 24.06 16.00
N TYR A 111 2.33 24.08 16.68
CA TYR A 111 2.05 25.12 17.66
C TYR A 111 3.08 25.06 18.81
N PRO A 112 3.73 26.18 19.15
CA PRO A 112 4.78 26.20 20.17
C PRO A 112 4.29 25.68 21.52
N GLY A 113 5.01 24.71 22.07
CA GLY A 113 4.70 24.13 23.37
C GLY A 113 3.76 22.93 23.36
N MET A 114 3.13 22.61 22.22
CA MET A 114 2.36 21.36 22.06
C MET A 114 3.31 20.25 21.59
N MET A 115 3.92 19.56 22.55
CA MET A 115 4.97 18.57 22.27
C MET A 115 4.47 17.35 21.52
N ASP A 116 3.20 17.04 21.57
CA ASP A 116 2.52 15.98 20.85
C ASP A 116 2.42 16.22 19.32
N LEU A 117 2.61 17.47 18.88
CA LEU A 117 2.60 17.84 17.47
C LEU A 117 3.98 17.75 16.81
N TYR A 118 5.06 17.51 17.59
CA TYR A 118 6.40 17.42 17.04
C TYR A 118 6.65 16.03 16.48
N ILE A 119 7.24 15.97 15.28
CA ILE A 119 7.55 14.73 14.57
C ILE A 119 9.07 14.56 14.53
N ASP A 120 9.54 13.36 14.84
CA ASP A 120 10.91 12.93 14.51
C ASP A 120 10.95 12.47 13.05
N GLU A 121 11.36 13.37 12.17
CA GLU A 121 11.42 13.13 10.72
C GLU A 121 12.40 12.02 10.36
N THR A 122 13.50 11.88 11.11
CA THR A 122 14.47 10.80 10.90
C THR A 122 13.85 9.45 11.22
N ASN A 123 13.10 9.36 12.32
CA ASN A 123 12.40 8.12 12.69
C ASN A 123 11.27 7.79 11.71
N LEU A 124 10.54 8.80 11.24
CA LEU A 124 9.52 8.65 10.22
C LEU A 124 10.11 8.07 8.92
N TYR A 125 11.22 8.65 8.45
CA TYR A 125 11.92 8.15 7.26
C TYR A 125 12.45 6.72 7.45
N ASN A 126 13.11 6.43 8.57
CA ASN A 126 13.66 5.10 8.83
C ASN A 126 12.60 4.01 8.93
N ARG A 127 11.43 4.30 9.47
CA ARG A 127 10.36 3.32 9.66
C ARG A 127 9.45 3.17 8.45
N MET A 128 9.13 4.29 7.79
CA MET A 128 8.09 4.35 6.77
C MET A 128 8.60 4.78 5.39
N PHE A 129 9.87 5.20 5.29
CA PHE A 129 10.49 5.76 4.08
C PHE A 129 9.84 7.08 3.60
N LEU A 130 9.09 7.74 4.47
CA LEU A 130 8.41 8.98 4.16
C LEU A 130 9.36 10.16 4.37
N TYR A 131 9.58 10.93 3.31
CA TYR A 131 10.35 12.17 3.38
C TYR A 131 9.41 13.35 3.59
N THR A 132 9.70 14.17 4.61
CA THR A 132 8.90 15.35 4.94
C THR A 132 9.45 16.58 4.22
N LYS A 133 8.62 17.20 3.38
CA LYS A 133 8.91 18.48 2.75
C LYS A 133 8.27 19.61 3.54
N GLN A 134 9.09 20.56 3.97
CA GLN A 134 8.61 21.75 4.63
C GLN A 134 8.10 22.75 3.58
N PHE A 135 6.95 23.32 3.85
CA PHE A 135 6.29 24.26 2.96
C PHE A 135 5.75 25.46 3.76
N ASP A 136 5.95 26.66 3.26
CA ASP A 136 5.44 27.88 3.85
C ASP A 136 4.39 28.56 2.96
N TRP A 137 3.64 29.46 3.56
CA TRP A 137 2.57 30.16 2.89
C TRP A 137 3.05 31.13 1.80
N GLU A 138 4.25 31.70 1.93
CA GLU A 138 4.84 32.62 0.93
C GLU A 138 5.02 31.89 -0.40
N LYS A 139 5.49 30.64 -0.34
CA LYS A 139 5.62 29.79 -1.53
C LYS A 139 4.25 29.45 -2.16
N MET A 140 3.25 29.20 -1.31
CA MET A 140 1.88 28.96 -1.82
C MET A 140 1.30 30.20 -2.50
N TRP A 141 1.48 31.37 -1.93
CA TRP A 141 1.03 32.61 -2.55
C TRP A 141 1.68 32.83 -3.91
N ALA A 142 2.99 32.60 -4.02
CA ALA A 142 3.70 32.71 -5.30
C ALA A 142 3.11 31.74 -6.35
N ILE A 143 2.88 30.47 -5.98
CA ILE A 143 2.26 29.50 -6.90
C ILE A 143 0.85 29.98 -7.31
N ALA A 144 0.05 30.44 -6.35
CA ALA A 144 -1.29 30.92 -6.65
C ALA A 144 -1.28 32.15 -7.57
N ASP A 145 -0.33 33.05 -7.39
CA ASP A 145 -0.21 34.24 -8.24
C ASP A 145 0.17 33.90 -9.68
N ASP A 146 0.93 32.82 -9.88
CA ASP A 146 1.33 32.34 -11.21
C ASP A 146 0.20 31.59 -11.96
N ILE A 147 -0.92 31.25 -11.28
CA ILE A 147 -2.05 30.59 -11.94
C ILE A 147 -2.83 31.61 -12.77
N THR A 148 -2.79 31.40 -14.08
CA THR A 148 -3.49 32.25 -15.08
C THR A 148 -4.66 31.54 -15.76
N ASP A 149 -4.90 30.25 -15.47
CA ASP A 149 -6.01 29.47 -16.03
C ASP A 149 -7.31 29.78 -15.28
N GLU A 150 -8.02 30.81 -15.75
CA GLU A 150 -9.31 31.22 -15.18
C GLU A 150 -10.41 30.15 -15.31
N ASP A 151 -10.34 29.32 -16.37
CA ASP A 151 -11.32 28.26 -16.58
C ASP A 151 -11.15 27.15 -15.54
N ALA A 152 -9.91 26.79 -15.19
CA ALA A 152 -9.62 25.86 -14.11
C ALA A 152 -10.10 26.40 -12.74
N ILE A 153 -9.87 27.68 -12.45
CA ILE A 153 -10.35 28.33 -11.23
C ILE A 153 -11.88 28.32 -11.17
N ARG A 154 -12.53 28.66 -12.27
CA ARG A 154 -13.99 28.67 -12.37
C ARG A 154 -14.61 27.29 -12.17
N ALA A 155 -14.03 26.28 -12.80
CA ALA A 155 -14.47 24.90 -12.63
C ALA A 155 -14.33 24.43 -11.16
N LYS A 156 -13.22 24.80 -10.50
CA LYS A 156 -13.00 24.49 -9.09
C LYS A 156 -13.96 25.26 -8.17
N ALA A 157 -14.24 26.52 -8.48
CA ALA A 157 -15.22 27.33 -7.74
C ALA A 157 -16.62 26.71 -7.83
N GLN A 158 -17.01 26.20 -9.00
CA GLN A 158 -18.28 25.50 -9.17
C GLN A 158 -18.31 24.18 -8.38
N ASP A 159 -17.24 23.38 -8.42
CA ASP A 159 -17.09 22.15 -7.65
C ASP A 159 -17.23 22.39 -6.13
N ILE A 160 -16.67 23.49 -5.61
CA ILE A 160 -16.84 23.91 -4.22
C ILE A 160 -18.30 24.21 -3.90
N LEU A 161 -18.98 24.96 -4.77
CA LEU A 161 -20.39 25.33 -4.57
C LEU A 161 -21.34 24.14 -4.69
N ASP A 162 -20.99 23.15 -5.52
CA ASP A 162 -21.79 21.95 -5.69
C ASP A 162 -21.57 20.95 -4.51
N THR A 163 -20.40 21.02 -3.87
CA THR A 163 -20.02 20.10 -2.79
C THR A 163 -20.38 20.63 -1.39
N PHE A 164 -20.31 21.96 -1.19
CA PHE A 164 -20.45 22.59 0.12
C PHE A 164 -21.57 23.61 0.15
N GLU A 165 -22.35 23.62 1.23
CA GLU A 165 -23.28 24.69 1.52
C GLU A 165 -22.51 25.88 2.13
N ILE A 166 -22.60 27.04 1.47
CA ILE A 166 -21.92 28.27 1.91
C ILE A 166 -22.90 29.11 2.74
N GLU A 167 -22.58 29.34 4.01
CA GLU A 167 -23.37 30.17 4.88
C GLU A 167 -23.53 31.59 4.30
N GLY A 168 -24.77 32.09 4.26
CA GLY A 168 -25.09 33.38 3.64
C GLY A 168 -25.12 33.38 2.12
N GLY A 169 -25.15 32.20 1.50
CA GLY A 169 -25.20 31.97 0.06
C GLY A 169 -23.87 32.14 -0.62
N GLY A 170 -23.52 31.17 -1.47
CA GLY A 170 -22.27 31.12 -2.26
C GLY A 170 -22.46 31.62 -3.68
N THR A 171 -21.48 32.35 -4.19
CA THR A 171 -21.34 32.66 -5.61
C THR A 171 -19.92 32.38 -6.06
N ILE A 172 -19.69 32.22 -7.37
CA ILE A 172 -18.37 31.99 -7.91
C ILE A 172 -17.39 33.09 -7.47
N GLU A 173 -17.80 34.33 -7.45
CA GLU A 173 -16.96 35.46 -7.05
C GLU A 173 -16.54 35.38 -5.58
N LYS A 174 -17.45 34.92 -4.70
CA LYS A 174 -17.13 34.78 -3.26
C LYS A 174 -16.15 33.67 -2.95
N VAL A 175 -16.12 32.63 -3.77
CA VAL A 175 -15.23 31.48 -3.57
C VAL A 175 -14.02 31.50 -4.52
N TRP A 176 -13.88 32.54 -5.35
CA TRP A 176 -12.86 32.62 -6.38
C TRP A 176 -11.45 32.47 -5.84
N ASP A 177 -11.09 33.26 -4.85
CA ASP A 177 -9.76 33.22 -4.25
C ASP A 177 -9.48 31.85 -3.58
N MET A 178 -10.48 31.30 -2.91
CA MET A 178 -10.39 29.95 -2.32
C MET A 178 -10.14 28.91 -3.42
N ALA A 179 -10.91 28.96 -4.52
CA ALA A 179 -10.75 28.05 -5.65
C ALA A 179 -9.37 28.18 -6.28
N LYS A 180 -8.85 29.39 -6.42
CA LYS A 180 -7.50 29.66 -6.92
C LYS A 180 -6.43 28.98 -6.04
N TYR A 181 -6.54 29.10 -4.71
CA TYR A 181 -5.63 28.40 -3.80
C TYR A 181 -5.76 26.88 -3.86
N VAL A 182 -6.97 26.33 -4.02
CA VAL A 182 -7.16 24.88 -4.18
C VAL A 182 -6.48 24.39 -5.45
N VAL A 183 -6.62 25.10 -6.58
CA VAL A 183 -5.91 24.78 -7.84
C VAL A 183 -4.39 24.83 -7.63
N ALA A 184 -3.89 25.85 -6.91
CA ALA A 184 -2.47 25.97 -6.58
C ALA A 184 -1.96 24.80 -5.73
N PHE A 185 -2.74 24.39 -4.73
CA PHE A 185 -2.41 23.21 -3.92
C PHE A 185 -2.38 21.92 -4.75
N GLU A 186 -3.38 21.70 -5.60
CA GLU A 186 -3.42 20.52 -6.48
C GLU A 186 -2.23 20.48 -7.43
N GLN A 187 -1.83 21.61 -7.99
CA GLN A 187 -0.64 21.72 -8.82
C GLN A 187 0.62 21.38 -8.03
N TRP A 188 0.77 21.99 -6.86
CA TRP A 188 1.91 21.75 -5.99
C TRP A 188 2.02 20.29 -5.55
N VAL A 189 0.91 19.65 -5.18
CA VAL A 189 0.87 18.22 -4.80
C VAL A 189 1.41 17.34 -5.94
N LYS A 190 1.04 17.65 -7.17
CA LYS A 190 1.53 16.93 -8.36
C LYS A 190 3.01 17.15 -8.61
N ASP A 191 3.46 18.40 -8.57
CA ASP A 191 4.85 18.77 -8.89
C ASP A 191 5.85 18.21 -7.86
N GLU A 192 5.45 18.13 -6.61
CA GLU A 192 6.29 17.65 -5.51
C GLU A 192 6.12 16.13 -5.23
N HIS A 193 5.31 15.43 -6.03
CA HIS A 193 5.03 14.01 -5.81
C HIS A 193 4.56 13.70 -4.39
N LEU A 194 3.67 14.54 -3.86
CA LEU A 194 3.06 14.30 -2.55
C LEU A 194 2.04 13.19 -2.65
N GLY A 195 1.99 12.34 -1.64
CA GLY A 195 1.15 11.16 -1.66
C GLY A 195 -0.32 11.45 -1.84
N MET A 196 -0.91 10.76 -2.79
CA MET A 196 -2.34 10.64 -3.02
C MET A 196 -2.77 9.19 -2.82
#